data_9a692e35d561f49c2f90faaca6c4e42b
#
_entry.id   9a692e35d561f49c2f90faaca6c4e42b
#
_cell.length_a   1.000
_cell.length_b   1.000
_cell.length_c   1.000
_cell.angle_alpha   90.00
_cell.angle_beta   90.00
_cell.angle_gamma   90.00
#
_symmetry.space_group_name_H-M   'P 1'
#
loop_
_entity.id
_entity.type
_entity.pdbx_description
1 polymer ?
#
loop_
_entity_poly.entity_id
_entity_poly.type
_entity_poly.pdbx_seq_one_letter_code
_entity_poly.pdbx_strand_id
1 'polypeptide(L)'
;MRIFNVLRNSSYSILSFVFISLLSIFVRKQFTEYLPIELLGIEGLFTNVVSILSLAELGISSVINYSLYKALASNDKNEINIIMNIYRYLYSCVGCFVLFIGVILYFFLPLLLKNEVNISWNYIRLVYFIQIFTILSTYFIAYKRSLFSADQKDYKCIKIDTICKSLDNVVRILAIISFKSYVLYALSSLFFNILANVIISHNVDKNYKFITKQKITLDDIRSRNFFKD
;
A
#
# COMPACT_ATOMS: atom_id res chain seq x y z
N MET A 1 17.56 -6.23 -23.16
CA MET A 1 17.34 -6.16 -21.70
C MET A 1 15.88 -5.86 -21.32
N ARG A 2 15.18 -4.90 -21.94
CA ARG A 2 13.78 -4.54 -21.55
C ARG A 2 12.78 -5.69 -21.67
N ILE A 3 12.74 -6.43 -22.78
CA ILE A 3 11.83 -7.56 -22.99
C ILE A 3 12.02 -8.64 -21.91
N PHE A 4 13.25 -8.96 -21.55
CA PHE A 4 13.56 -9.94 -20.51
C PHE A 4 13.02 -9.49 -19.13
N ASN A 5 13.15 -8.20 -18.81
CA ASN A 5 12.58 -7.66 -17.57
C ASN A 5 11.04 -7.70 -17.57
N VAL A 6 10.39 -7.43 -18.70
CA VAL A 6 8.93 -7.53 -18.84
C VAL A 6 8.47 -8.98 -18.60
N LEU A 7 9.08 -9.94 -19.27
CA LEU A 7 8.74 -11.37 -19.06
C LEU A 7 8.96 -11.78 -17.60
N ARG A 8 10.06 -11.35 -17.01
CA ARG A 8 10.38 -11.63 -15.61
C ARG A 8 9.38 -10.99 -14.65
N ASN A 9 8.99 -9.72 -14.86
CA ASN A 9 7.97 -9.06 -14.07
C ASN A 9 6.65 -9.81 -14.13
N SER A 10 6.20 -10.18 -15.35
CA SER A 10 4.94 -10.91 -15.55
C SER A 10 4.96 -12.29 -14.89
N SER A 11 6.05 -13.05 -15.06
CA SER A 11 6.19 -14.37 -14.45
C SER A 11 6.17 -14.29 -12.91
N TYR A 12 6.92 -13.35 -12.32
CA TYR A 12 6.90 -13.15 -10.88
C TYR A 12 5.54 -12.70 -10.38
N SER A 13 4.85 -11.81 -11.11
CA SER A 13 3.50 -11.35 -10.74
C SER A 13 2.50 -12.50 -10.71
N ILE A 14 2.46 -13.32 -11.77
CA ILE A 14 1.52 -14.45 -11.87
C ILE A 14 1.79 -15.48 -10.76
N LEU A 15 3.05 -15.91 -10.62
CA LEU A 15 3.42 -16.90 -9.60
C LEU A 15 3.13 -16.38 -8.18
N SER A 16 3.48 -15.13 -7.89
CA SER A 16 3.18 -14.49 -6.61
C SER A 16 1.69 -14.41 -6.36
N PHE A 17 0.91 -13.99 -7.36
CA PHE A 17 -0.54 -13.87 -7.25
C PHE A 17 -1.19 -15.22 -6.93
N VAL A 18 -0.86 -16.28 -7.67
CA VAL A 18 -1.41 -17.63 -7.43
C VAL A 18 -1.03 -18.12 -6.03
N PHE A 19 0.24 -18.01 -5.67
CA PHE A 19 0.75 -18.48 -4.38
C PHE A 19 0.09 -17.75 -3.20
N ILE A 20 0.05 -16.42 -3.23
CA ILE A 20 -0.56 -15.62 -2.15
C ILE A 20 -2.08 -15.83 -2.11
N SER A 21 -2.75 -15.98 -3.26
CA SER A 21 -4.19 -16.26 -3.30
C SER A 21 -4.52 -17.58 -2.62
N LEU A 22 -3.76 -18.65 -2.87
CA LEU A 22 -3.94 -19.94 -2.20
C LEU A 22 -3.75 -19.83 -0.68
N LEU A 23 -2.70 -19.14 -0.23
CA LEU A 23 -2.49 -18.88 1.19
C LEU A 23 -3.64 -18.06 1.81
N SER A 24 -4.12 -17.03 1.10
CA SER A 24 -5.21 -16.19 1.58
C SER A 24 -6.53 -16.94 1.71
N ILE A 25 -6.83 -17.88 0.82
CA ILE A 25 -8.00 -18.78 0.93
C ILE A 25 -7.90 -19.61 2.21
N PHE A 26 -6.71 -20.16 2.50
CA PHE A 26 -6.50 -20.92 3.72
C PHE A 26 -6.66 -20.07 4.98
N VAL A 27 -6.07 -18.87 5.01
CA VAL A 27 -6.27 -17.89 6.10
C VAL A 27 -7.75 -17.58 6.29
N ARG A 28 -8.49 -17.36 5.18
CA ARG A 28 -9.92 -17.05 5.22
C ARG A 28 -10.75 -18.19 5.81
N LYS A 29 -10.41 -19.43 5.46
CA LYS A 29 -11.03 -20.62 6.06
C LYS A 29 -10.82 -20.65 7.56
N GLN A 30 -9.58 -20.47 8.04
CA GLN A 30 -9.30 -20.42 9.47
C GLN A 30 -10.02 -19.27 10.17
N PHE A 31 -10.11 -18.11 9.52
CA PHE A 31 -10.83 -16.97 10.06
C PHE A 31 -12.30 -17.31 10.35
N THR A 32 -12.99 -17.91 9.39
CA THR A 32 -14.42 -18.26 9.55
C THR A 32 -14.66 -19.40 10.53
N GLU A 33 -13.66 -20.23 10.80
CA GLU A 33 -13.75 -21.36 11.74
C GLU A 33 -13.54 -20.93 13.20
N TYR A 34 -12.63 -19.95 13.44
CA TYR A 34 -12.18 -19.61 14.80
C TYR A 34 -12.65 -18.23 15.29
N LEU A 35 -13.08 -17.35 14.40
CA LEU A 35 -13.50 -15.99 14.75
C LEU A 35 -14.97 -15.74 14.40
N PRO A 36 -15.66 -14.85 15.14
CA PRO A 36 -17.04 -14.45 14.83
C PRO A 36 -17.18 -13.91 13.40
N ILE A 37 -18.24 -14.30 12.71
CA ILE A 37 -18.48 -13.92 11.32
C ILE A 37 -18.73 -12.40 11.17
N GLU A 38 -19.15 -11.74 12.22
CA GLU A 38 -19.36 -10.28 12.30
C GLU A 38 -18.02 -9.54 12.06
N LEU A 39 -16.89 -10.09 12.55
CA LEU A 39 -15.56 -9.51 12.29
C LEU A 39 -15.20 -9.55 10.80
N LEU A 40 -15.69 -10.55 10.08
CA LEU A 40 -15.54 -10.66 8.64
C LEU A 40 -16.28 -9.55 7.91
N GLY A 41 -17.49 -9.24 8.37
CA GLY A 41 -18.29 -8.12 7.85
C GLY A 41 -17.58 -6.78 8.09
N ILE A 42 -17.03 -6.58 9.30
CA ILE A 42 -16.25 -5.38 9.65
C ILE A 42 -15.00 -5.26 8.77
N GLU A 43 -14.24 -6.35 8.56
CA GLU A 43 -13.08 -6.36 7.66
C GLU A 43 -13.47 -5.99 6.23
N GLY A 44 -14.56 -6.56 5.72
CA GLY A 44 -15.08 -6.25 4.38
C GLY A 44 -15.48 -4.78 4.24
N LEU A 45 -16.19 -4.22 5.23
CA LEU A 45 -16.55 -2.82 5.25
C LEU A 45 -15.31 -1.92 5.23
N PHE A 46 -14.34 -2.18 6.08
CA PHE A 46 -13.11 -1.39 6.12
C PHE A 46 -12.31 -1.52 4.81
N THR A 47 -12.24 -2.70 4.23
CA THR A 47 -11.60 -2.91 2.91
C THR A 47 -12.29 -2.09 1.81
N ASN A 48 -13.61 -2.02 1.81
CA ASN A 48 -14.35 -1.20 0.85
C ASN A 48 -14.09 0.30 1.06
N VAL A 49 -14.09 0.77 2.30
CA VAL A 49 -13.72 2.16 2.64
C VAL A 49 -12.31 2.48 2.13
N VAL A 50 -11.35 1.60 2.39
CA VAL A 50 -9.97 1.73 1.89
C VAL A 50 -9.92 1.81 0.37
N SER A 51 -10.66 0.96 -0.32
CA SER A 51 -10.70 0.92 -1.78
C SER A 51 -11.23 2.24 -2.36
N ILE A 52 -12.26 2.82 -1.76
CA ILE A 52 -12.78 4.14 -2.15
C ILE A 52 -11.73 5.24 -1.93
N LEU A 53 -11.04 5.23 -0.80
CA LEU A 53 -9.97 6.19 -0.50
C LEU A 53 -8.80 6.08 -1.50
N SER A 54 -8.50 4.87 -1.95
CA SER A 54 -7.44 4.61 -2.94
C SER A 54 -7.78 5.13 -4.35
N LEU A 55 -9.06 5.41 -4.66
CA LEU A 55 -9.44 6.03 -5.94
C LEU A 55 -8.82 7.43 -6.11
N ALA A 56 -8.56 8.15 -5.02
CA ALA A 56 -7.89 9.45 -5.05
C ALA A 56 -6.47 9.39 -5.66
N GLU A 57 -5.88 8.20 -5.72
CA GLU A 57 -4.52 7.97 -6.23
C GLU A 57 -4.47 7.71 -7.74
N LEU A 58 -5.56 7.24 -8.37
CA LEU A 58 -5.56 6.66 -9.72
C LEU A 58 -4.99 7.58 -10.82
N GLY A 59 -5.19 8.90 -10.73
CA GLY A 59 -4.66 9.84 -11.72
C GLY A 59 -3.18 10.19 -11.51
N ILE A 60 -2.74 10.26 -10.26
CA ILE A 60 -1.40 10.76 -9.90
C ILE A 60 -0.31 9.77 -10.32
N SER A 61 -0.49 8.50 -10.02
CA SER A 61 0.51 7.46 -10.30
C SER A 61 0.79 7.29 -11.79
N SER A 62 -0.21 7.38 -12.66
CA SER A 62 -0.05 7.24 -14.11
C SER A 62 0.76 8.38 -14.71
N VAL A 63 0.46 9.62 -14.35
CA VAL A 63 1.16 10.82 -14.81
C VAL A 63 2.63 10.83 -14.36
N ILE A 64 2.88 10.49 -13.11
CA ILE A 64 4.24 10.42 -12.56
C ILE A 64 5.05 9.31 -13.24
N ASN A 65 4.47 8.12 -13.44
CA ASN A 65 5.15 7.02 -14.11
C ASN A 65 5.52 7.40 -15.56
N TYR A 66 4.62 8.07 -16.29
CA TYR A 66 4.93 8.56 -17.63
C TYR A 66 6.12 9.52 -17.65
N SER A 67 6.13 10.49 -16.73
CA SER A 67 7.23 11.44 -16.59
C SER A 67 8.56 10.75 -16.22
N LEU A 68 8.52 9.74 -15.32
CA LEU A 68 9.68 8.93 -14.97
C LEU A 68 10.20 8.13 -16.15
N TYR A 69 9.34 7.56 -17.01
CA TYR A 69 9.79 6.84 -18.22
C TYR A 69 10.61 7.73 -19.13
N LYS A 70 10.18 8.98 -19.34
CA LYS A 70 10.90 9.95 -20.18
C LYS A 70 12.27 10.30 -19.58
N ALA A 71 12.31 10.62 -18.28
CA ALA A 71 13.55 10.97 -17.58
C ALA A 71 14.54 9.79 -17.50
N LEU A 72 14.03 8.55 -17.31
CA LEU A 72 14.85 7.34 -17.32
C LEU A 72 15.39 7.02 -18.72
N ALA A 73 14.62 7.30 -19.78
CA ALA A 73 15.07 7.08 -21.15
C ALA A 73 16.22 8.04 -21.55
N SER A 74 16.19 9.27 -21.06
CA SER A 74 17.26 10.27 -21.26
C SER A 74 18.42 10.15 -20.27
N ASN A 75 18.34 9.26 -19.27
CA ASN A 75 19.31 9.13 -18.16
C ASN A 75 19.53 10.44 -17.37
N ASP A 76 18.55 11.32 -17.34
CA ASP A 76 18.61 12.58 -16.60
C ASP A 76 18.35 12.35 -15.10
N LYS A 77 19.44 12.19 -14.34
CA LYS A 77 19.39 11.95 -12.89
C LYS A 77 18.77 13.11 -12.11
N ASN A 78 18.98 14.35 -12.58
CA ASN A 78 18.42 15.54 -11.91
C ASN A 78 16.91 15.56 -12.09
N GLU A 79 16.42 15.30 -13.31
CA GLU A 79 15.01 15.24 -13.61
C GLU A 79 14.32 14.11 -12.83
N ILE A 80 14.91 12.92 -12.79
CA ILE A 80 14.38 11.81 -11.98
C ILE A 80 14.28 12.21 -10.51
N ASN A 81 15.30 12.87 -9.95
CA ASN A 81 15.29 13.30 -8.55
C ASN A 81 14.17 14.30 -8.27
N ILE A 82 13.96 15.28 -9.17
CA ILE A 82 12.90 16.28 -9.04
C ILE A 82 11.51 15.60 -9.08
N ILE A 83 11.26 14.74 -10.09
CA ILE A 83 10.00 14.01 -10.23
C ILE A 83 9.72 13.18 -8.97
N MET A 84 10.72 12.47 -8.43
CA MET A 84 10.56 11.67 -7.20
C MET A 84 10.25 12.53 -5.97
N ASN A 85 10.78 13.74 -5.87
CA ASN A 85 10.43 14.67 -4.78
C ASN A 85 9.03 15.25 -4.95
N ILE A 86 8.59 15.56 -6.19
CA ILE A 86 7.20 15.95 -6.48
C ILE A 86 6.25 14.82 -6.09
N TYR A 87 6.57 13.58 -6.48
CA TYR A 87 5.76 12.41 -6.14
C TYR A 87 5.63 12.21 -4.62
N ARG A 88 6.73 12.34 -3.89
CA ARG A 88 6.72 12.32 -2.43
C ARG A 88 5.79 13.37 -1.85
N TYR A 89 5.83 14.61 -2.36
CA TYR A 89 4.96 15.69 -1.90
C TYR A 89 3.48 15.36 -2.17
N LEU A 90 3.14 14.97 -3.40
CA LEU A 90 1.77 14.61 -3.79
C LEU A 90 1.23 13.44 -2.96
N TYR A 91 2.03 12.40 -2.74
CA TYR A 91 1.64 11.26 -1.90
C TYR A 91 1.43 11.66 -0.44
N SER A 92 2.23 12.59 0.07
CA SER A 92 2.00 13.13 1.42
C SER A 92 0.68 13.90 1.50
N CYS A 93 0.33 14.68 0.46
CA CYS A 93 -0.96 15.37 0.38
C CYS A 93 -2.13 14.38 0.34
N VAL A 94 -2.03 13.32 -0.48
CA VAL A 94 -3.04 12.24 -0.53
C VAL A 94 -3.15 11.55 0.82
N GLY A 95 -2.03 11.23 1.47
CA GLY A 95 -2.02 10.65 2.82
C GLY A 95 -2.72 11.52 3.86
N CYS A 96 -2.49 12.84 3.85
CA CYS A 96 -3.19 13.77 4.71
C CYS A 96 -4.70 13.83 4.41
N PHE A 97 -5.08 13.79 3.12
CA PHE A 97 -6.48 13.74 2.70
C PHE A 97 -7.17 12.46 3.16
N VAL A 98 -6.51 11.31 3.00
CA VAL A 98 -7.00 10.00 3.48
C VAL A 98 -7.14 9.99 5.00
N LEU A 99 -6.20 10.57 5.74
CA LEU A 99 -6.31 10.75 7.19
C LEU A 99 -7.55 11.59 7.55
N PHE A 100 -7.73 12.72 6.89
CA PHE A 100 -8.85 13.62 7.13
C PHE A 100 -10.19 12.92 6.92
N ILE A 101 -10.37 12.23 5.78
CA ILE A 101 -11.59 11.45 5.53
C ILE A 101 -11.72 10.29 6.53
N GLY A 102 -10.62 9.62 6.86
CA GLY A 102 -10.61 8.57 7.88
C GLY A 102 -11.13 9.06 9.24
N VAL A 103 -10.72 10.26 9.66
CA VAL A 103 -11.26 10.88 10.90
C VAL A 103 -12.75 11.18 10.77
N ILE A 104 -13.21 11.68 9.64
CA ILE A 104 -14.65 11.92 9.41
C ILE A 104 -15.42 10.59 9.50
N LEU A 105 -14.98 9.56 8.79
CA LEU A 105 -15.63 8.24 8.77
C LEU A 105 -15.68 7.58 10.15
N TYR A 106 -14.73 7.87 11.03
CA TYR A 106 -14.77 7.40 12.42
C TYR A 106 -16.06 7.78 13.13
N PHE A 107 -16.57 9.00 12.93
CA PHE A 107 -17.83 9.45 13.54
C PHE A 107 -19.05 8.78 12.90
N PHE A 108 -18.93 8.32 11.66
CA PHE A 108 -20.01 7.62 10.95
C PHE A 108 -19.98 6.09 11.12
N LEU A 109 -18.99 5.53 11.85
CA LEU A 109 -18.92 4.08 12.09
C LEU A 109 -20.22 3.48 12.66
N PRO A 110 -20.91 4.11 13.65
CA PRO A 110 -22.16 3.56 14.16
C PRO A 110 -23.26 3.47 13.10
N LEU A 111 -23.32 4.44 12.18
CA LEU A 111 -24.28 4.43 11.08
C LEU A 111 -23.99 3.34 10.06
N LEU A 112 -22.70 3.12 9.77
CA LEU A 112 -22.24 2.12 8.81
C LEU A 112 -22.45 0.68 9.31
N LEU A 113 -22.37 0.44 10.63
CA LEU A 113 -22.49 -0.88 11.24
C LEU A 113 -23.92 -1.20 11.76
N LYS A 114 -24.89 -0.30 11.57
CA LYS A 114 -26.33 -0.48 11.93
C LYS A 114 -26.61 -1.02 13.34
N ASN A 115 -25.76 -0.74 14.31
CA ASN A 115 -25.93 -1.11 15.74
C ASN A 115 -26.20 -2.61 16.06
N GLU A 116 -26.11 -3.52 15.10
CA GLU A 116 -26.44 -4.95 15.26
C GLU A 116 -25.21 -5.83 15.57
N VAL A 117 -24.09 -5.22 15.93
CA VAL A 117 -22.83 -5.97 16.12
C VAL A 117 -22.65 -6.28 17.61
N ASN A 118 -22.64 -7.57 17.98
CA ASN A 118 -22.36 -8.06 19.34
C ASN A 118 -20.89 -7.94 19.76
N ILE A 119 -20.20 -6.91 19.26
CA ILE A 119 -18.78 -6.64 19.51
C ILE A 119 -18.65 -5.26 20.17
N SER A 120 -17.79 -5.16 21.18
CA SER A 120 -17.60 -3.88 21.87
C SER A 120 -17.12 -2.77 20.94
N TRP A 121 -17.69 -1.59 21.05
CA TRP A 121 -17.34 -0.42 20.24
C TRP A 121 -15.87 -0.03 20.35
N ASN A 122 -15.26 -0.21 21.52
CA ASN A 122 -13.82 0.06 21.70
C ASN A 122 -12.96 -0.88 20.86
N TYR A 123 -13.37 -2.13 20.70
CA TYR A 123 -12.67 -3.11 19.86
C TYR A 123 -12.78 -2.73 18.37
N ILE A 124 -13.98 -2.37 17.91
CA ILE A 124 -14.22 -1.93 16.53
C ILE A 124 -13.38 -0.70 16.20
N ARG A 125 -13.36 0.30 17.11
CA ARG A 125 -12.55 1.51 16.95
C ARG A 125 -11.07 1.21 16.88
N LEU A 126 -10.56 0.32 17.74
CA LEU A 126 -9.16 -0.09 17.72
C LEU A 126 -8.78 -0.70 16.37
N VAL A 127 -9.59 -1.63 15.88
CA VAL A 127 -9.37 -2.27 14.57
C VAL A 127 -9.44 -1.25 13.44
N TYR A 128 -10.38 -0.32 13.48
CA TYR A 128 -10.49 0.76 12.51
C TYR A 128 -9.20 1.59 12.44
N PHE A 129 -8.66 2.00 13.58
CA PHE A 129 -7.40 2.74 13.61
C PHE A 129 -6.22 1.93 13.04
N ILE A 130 -6.13 0.64 13.36
CA ILE A 130 -5.09 -0.22 12.77
C ILE A 130 -5.20 -0.23 11.24
N GLN A 131 -6.40 -0.34 10.68
CA GLN A 131 -6.63 -0.33 9.24
C GLN A 131 -6.25 1.02 8.61
N ILE A 132 -6.67 2.14 9.20
CA ILE A 132 -6.29 3.48 8.73
C ILE A 132 -4.77 3.66 8.76
N PHE A 133 -4.08 3.26 9.84
CA PHE A 133 -2.61 3.33 9.90
C PHE A 133 -1.93 2.44 8.86
N THR A 134 -2.50 1.28 8.54
CA THR A 134 -1.99 0.41 7.48
C THR A 134 -2.00 1.13 6.13
N ILE A 135 -3.09 1.83 5.79
CA ILE A 135 -3.20 2.60 4.55
C ILE A 135 -2.24 3.78 4.55
N LEU A 136 -2.23 4.56 5.63
CA LEU A 136 -1.38 5.74 5.76
C LEU A 136 0.11 5.39 5.59
N SER A 137 0.55 4.24 6.15
CA SER A 137 1.92 3.78 6.00
C SER A 137 2.30 3.59 4.54
N THR A 138 1.36 3.16 3.69
CA THR A 138 1.57 3.00 2.25
C THR A 138 1.83 4.35 1.59
N TYR A 139 1.03 5.38 1.88
CA TYR A 139 1.20 6.70 1.26
C TYR A 139 2.52 7.38 1.63
N PHE A 140 2.96 7.29 2.88
CA PHE A 140 4.19 7.97 3.30
C PHE A 140 5.47 7.24 2.89
N ILE A 141 5.44 5.94 2.64
CA ILE A 141 6.64 5.13 2.43
C ILE A 141 6.74 4.60 1.00
N ALA A 142 5.60 4.23 0.38
CA ALA A 142 5.58 3.45 -0.86
C ALA A 142 5.87 4.25 -2.14
N TYR A 143 5.90 5.59 -2.12
CA TYR A 143 6.12 6.41 -3.31
C TYR A 143 7.38 6.02 -4.11
N LYS A 144 8.40 5.48 -3.46
CA LYS A 144 9.63 5.04 -4.13
C LYS A 144 9.47 3.82 -5.02
N ARG A 145 8.42 3.01 -4.81
CA ARG A 145 8.13 1.81 -5.63
C ARG A 145 7.98 2.14 -7.11
N SER A 146 7.40 3.32 -7.42
CA SER A 146 7.19 3.78 -8.78
C SER A 146 8.47 3.85 -9.60
N LEU A 147 9.62 4.13 -8.96
CA LEU A 147 10.88 4.18 -9.67
C LEU A 147 11.34 2.78 -10.16
N PHE A 148 11.15 1.74 -9.33
CA PHE A 148 11.41 0.36 -9.81
C PHE A 148 10.42 -0.06 -10.89
N SER A 149 9.17 0.35 -10.78
CA SER A 149 8.14 0.08 -11.79
C SER A 149 8.48 0.79 -13.11
N ALA A 150 8.81 2.08 -13.05
CA ALA A 150 9.22 2.87 -14.22
C ALA A 150 10.51 2.34 -14.88
N ASP A 151 11.47 1.84 -14.11
CA ASP A 151 12.69 1.22 -14.63
C ASP A 151 12.51 -0.27 -15.00
N GLN A 152 11.25 -0.76 -15.07
CA GLN A 152 10.92 -2.14 -15.43
C GLN A 152 11.57 -3.19 -14.51
N LYS A 153 11.87 -2.83 -13.26
CA LYS A 153 12.48 -3.69 -12.24
C LYS A 153 11.48 -4.08 -11.14
N ASP A 154 10.19 -4.07 -11.46
CA ASP A 154 9.10 -4.31 -10.52
C ASP A 154 9.16 -5.68 -9.84
N TYR A 155 9.80 -6.67 -10.50
CA TYR A 155 10.08 -7.98 -9.92
C TYR A 155 10.81 -7.92 -8.56
N LYS A 156 11.57 -6.84 -8.29
CA LYS A 156 12.24 -6.64 -6.99
C LYS A 156 11.22 -6.33 -5.90
N CYS A 157 10.23 -5.47 -6.23
CA CYS A 157 9.11 -5.17 -5.31
C CYS A 157 8.27 -6.43 -5.08
N ILE A 158 7.89 -7.12 -6.16
CA ILE A 158 7.06 -8.33 -6.12
C ILE A 158 7.69 -9.41 -5.22
N LYS A 159 9.00 -9.63 -5.32
CA LYS A 159 9.71 -10.59 -4.46
C LYS A 159 9.57 -10.26 -2.97
N ILE A 160 9.83 -9.01 -2.61
CA ILE A 160 9.76 -8.55 -1.21
C ILE A 160 8.33 -8.65 -0.72
N ASP A 161 7.37 -8.20 -1.51
CA ASP A 161 5.95 -8.28 -1.19
C ASP A 161 5.49 -9.74 -1.00
N THR A 162 5.94 -10.65 -1.86
CA THR A 162 5.60 -12.09 -1.75
C THR A 162 6.10 -12.66 -0.44
N ILE A 163 7.36 -12.38 -0.09
CA ILE A 163 7.94 -12.88 1.17
C ILE A 163 7.20 -12.30 2.37
N CYS A 164 7.02 -10.96 2.41
CA CYS A 164 6.34 -10.30 3.52
C CYS A 164 4.88 -10.75 3.65
N LYS A 165 4.13 -10.87 2.55
CA LYS A 165 2.74 -11.36 2.56
C LYS A 165 2.64 -12.83 2.96
N SER A 166 3.62 -13.66 2.60
CA SER A 166 3.65 -15.06 3.02
C SER A 166 3.86 -15.16 4.52
N LEU A 167 4.80 -14.40 5.08
CA LEU A 167 5.05 -14.34 6.52
C LEU A 167 3.84 -13.75 7.27
N ASP A 168 3.21 -12.70 6.73
CA ASP A 168 1.97 -12.13 7.25
C ASP A 168 0.87 -13.21 7.35
N ASN A 169 0.62 -13.96 6.28
CA ASN A 169 -0.37 -15.03 6.28
C ASN A 169 -0.08 -16.09 7.34
N VAL A 170 1.18 -16.47 7.53
CA VAL A 170 1.57 -17.43 8.60
C VAL A 170 1.28 -16.86 9.99
N VAL A 171 1.67 -15.61 10.24
CA VAL A 171 1.44 -14.95 11.54
C VAL A 171 -0.07 -14.75 11.78
N ARG A 172 -0.85 -14.42 10.75
CA ARG A 172 -2.32 -14.32 10.82
C ARG A 172 -2.96 -15.65 11.21
N ILE A 173 -2.51 -16.77 10.64
CA ILE A 173 -2.99 -18.12 11.03
C ILE A 173 -2.70 -18.37 12.49
N LEU A 174 -1.48 -18.08 12.95
CA LEU A 174 -1.12 -18.22 14.37
C LEU A 174 -1.96 -17.32 15.28
N ALA A 175 -2.19 -16.07 14.88
CA ALA A 175 -3.04 -15.12 15.62
C ALA A 175 -4.49 -15.62 15.76
N ILE A 176 -5.01 -16.27 14.72
CA ILE A 176 -6.37 -16.83 14.71
C ILE A 176 -6.44 -18.10 15.56
N ILE A 177 -5.59 -19.09 15.29
CA ILE A 177 -5.68 -20.42 15.91
C ILE A 177 -5.26 -20.39 17.39
N SER A 178 -4.11 -19.74 17.69
CA SER A 178 -3.54 -19.79 19.06
C SER A 178 -4.15 -18.73 19.98
N PHE A 179 -4.45 -17.53 19.45
CA PHE A 179 -4.89 -16.40 20.27
C PHE A 179 -6.35 -16.01 20.04
N LYS A 180 -7.01 -16.55 19.01
CA LYS A 180 -8.39 -16.16 18.61
C LYS A 180 -8.60 -14.66 18.57
N SER A 181 -7.59 -13.92 18.12
CA SER A 181 -7.52 -12.46 18.20
C SER A 181 -7.47 -11.81 16.81
N TYR A 182 -8.54 -11.11 16.45
CA TYR A 182 -8.56 -10.31 15.24
C TYR A 182 -7.66 -9.06 15.33
N VAL A 183 -7.40 -8.54 16.53
CA VAL A 183 -6.45 -7.42 16.70
C VAL A 183 -5.04 -7.86 16.30
N LEU A 184 -4.57 -9.03 16.74
CA LEU A 184 -3.26 -9.56 16.34
C LEU A 184 -3.19 -9.83 14.83
N TYR A 185 -4.28 -10.34 14.26
CA TYR A 185 -4.43 -10.51 12.81
C TYR A 185 -4.26 -9.19 12.05
N ALA A 186 -4.93 -8.12 12.49
CA ALA A 186 -4.85 -6.80 11.88
C ALA A 186 -3.47 -6.13 12.08
N LEU A 187 -2.87 -6.27 13.28
CA LEU A 187 -1.54 -5.76 13.58
C LEU A 187 -0.45 -6.46 12.74
N SER A 188 -0.59 -7.75 12.48
CA SER A 188 0.32 -8.47 11.57
C SER A 188 0.33 -7.81 10.20
N SER A 189 -0.85 -7.52 9.65
CA SER A 189 -1.00 -6.82 8.37
C SER A 189 -0.29 -5.46 8.33
N LEU A 190 -0.52 -4.65 9.37
CA LEU A 190 0.15 -3.36 9.53
C LEU A 190 1.67 -3.52 9.54
N PHE A 191 2.17 -4.43 10.38
CA PHE A 191 3.61 -4.66 10.53
C PHE A 191 4.27 -5.09 9.22
N PHE A 192 3.74 -6.12 8.55
CA PHE A 192 4.35 -6.63 7.31
C PHE A 192 4.18 -5.68 6.13
N ASN A 193 3.12 -4.86 6.11
CA ASN A 193 2.98 -3.79 5.11
C ASN A 193 4.08 -2.74 5.29
N ILE A 194 4.30 -2.25 6.50
CA ILE A 194 5.38 -1.29 6.80
C ILE A 194 6.74 -1.91 6.47
N LEU A 195 6.99 -3.14 6.91
CA LEU A 195 8.25 -3.84 6.68
C LEU A 195 8.57 -3.96 5.18
N ALA A 196 7.60 -4.41 4.37
CA ALA A 196 7.76 -4.51 2.92
C ALA A 196 8.12 -3.15 2.30
N ASN A 197 7.38 -2.09 2.65
CA ASN A 197 7.61 -0.76 2.12
C ASN A 197 8.96 -0.18 2.54
N VAL A 198 9.40 -0.40 3.78
CA VAL A 198 10.72 0.02 4.27
C VAL A 198 11.84 -0.71 3.53
N ILE A 199 11.74 -2.04 3.38
CA ILE A 199 12.74 -2.83 2.65
C ILE A 199 12.82 -2.37 1.20
N ILE A 200 11.69 -2.15 0.53
CA ILE A 200 11.65 -1.67 -0.87
C ILE A 200 12.25 -0.27 -0.95
N SER A 201 11.87 0.65 -0.06
CA SER A 201 12.43 2.01 -0.02
C SER A 201 13.95 1.99 0.14
N HIS A 202 14.47 1.17 1.05
CA HIS A 202 15.91 1.00 1.24
C HIS A 202 16.60 0.44 -0.01
N ASN A 203 16.01 -0.56 -0.67
CA ASN A 203 16.52 -1.10 -1.92
C ASN A 203 16.55 -0.07 -3.05
N VAL A 204 15.53 0.82 -3.14
CA VAL A 204 15.54 1.92 -4.11
C VAL A 204 16.70 2.87 -3.80
N ASP A 205 16.87 3.29 -2.55
CA ASP A 205 17.98 4.19 -2.16
C ASP A 205 19.37 3.59 -2.48
N LYS A 206 19.52 2.28 -2.27
CA LYS A 206 20.77 1.58 -2.62
C LYS A 206 21.04 1.55 -4.12
N ASN A 207 19.99 1.38 -4.96
CA ASN A 207 20.15 1.30 -6.42
C ASN A 207 20.24 2.67 -7.09
N TYR A 208 19.65 3.73 -6.49
CA TYR A 208 19.54 5.08 -7.05
C TYR A 208 20.07 6.12 -6.05
N LYS A 209 21.37 6.05 -5.76
CA LYS A 209 22.04 6.91 -4.76
C LYS A 209 21.97 8.41 -5.05
N PHE A 210 21.59 8.78 -6.26
CA PHE A 210 21.43 10.18 -6.66
C PHE A 210 20.12 10.81 -6.19
N ILE A 211 19.18 10.01 -5.66
CA ILE A 211 17.93 10.53 -5.13
C ILE A 211 18.17 11.15 -3.76
N THR A 212 18.01 12.45 -3.69
CA THR A 212 18.14 13.24 -2.46
C THR A 212 16.85 13.98 -2.16
N LYS A 213 16.61 14.22 -0.86
CA LYS A 213 15.43 15.01 -0.46
C LYS A 213 15.66 16.48 -0.81
N GLN A 214 14.79 17.04 -1.64
CA GLN A 214 14.77 18.47 -2.00
C GLN A 214 13.43 19.07 -1.58
N LYS A 215 13.45 20.36 -1.25
CA LYS A 215 12.21 21.13 -1.06
C LYS A 215 11.63 21.42 -2.44
N ILE A 216 10.37 21.06 -2.64
CA ILE A 216 9.63 21.33 -3.86
C ILE A 216 8.68 22.49 -3.59
N THR A 217 8.65 23.44 -4.52
CA THR A 217 7.69 24.56 -4.53
C THR A 217 6.49 24.23 -5.40
N LEU A 218 5.38 24.92 -5.19
CA LEU A 218 4.19 24.78 -6.04
C LEU A 218 4.50 25.21 -7.48
N ASP A 219 5.43 26.13 -7.66
CA ASP A 219 5.89 26.58 -8.99
C ASP A 219 6.63 25.48 -9.75
N ASP A 220 7.39 24.62 -9.05
CA ASP A 220 8.04 23.45 -9.66
C ASP A 220 7.02 22.44 -10.23
N ILE A 221 5.89 22.29 -9.56
CA ILE A 221 4.80 21.41 -10.02
C ILE A 221 4.07 22.05 -11.20
N ARG A 222 3.77 23.36 -11.12
CA ARG A 222 3.00 24.10 -12.11
C ARG A 222 3.76 24.30 -13.42
N SER A 223 5.06 24.58 -13.36
CA SER A 223 5.91 24.80 -14.55
C SER A 223 6.07 23.57 -15.44
N ARG A 224 5.86 22.37 -14.89
CA ARG A 224 6.04 21.11 -15.61
C ARG A 224 4.77 20.55 -16.25
N ASN A 225 3.63 21.27 -16.13
CA ASN A 225 2.36 20.90 -16.77
C ASN A 225 1.96 19.42 -16.59
N PHE A 226 2.27 18.79 -15.44
CA PHE A 226 1.97 17.38 -15.18
C PHE A 226 0.51 16.96 -15.41
N PHE A 227 -0.41 17.91 -15.46
CA PHE A 227 -1.85 17.65 -15.58
C PHE A 227 -2.46 18.25 -16.87
N LYS A 228 -1.63 18.60 -17.88
CA LYS A 228 -2.13 19.26 -19.10
C LYS A 228 -2.19 18.35 -20.34
N ASP A 229 -1.66 17.13 -20.28
CA ASP A 229 -1.69 16.14 -21.38
C ASP A 229 -2.70 15.04 -21.12
#